data_625b4abcaf605913dddf700610327d83
#
_entry.id   625b4abcaf605913dddf700610327d83
#
_cell.length_a   1.000
_cell.length_b   1.000
_cell.length_c   1.000
_cell.angle_alpha   90.00
_cell.angle_beta   90.00
_cell.angle_gamma   90.00
#
_symmetry.space_group_name_H-M   'P 1'
#
loop_
_entity.id
_entity.type
_entity.pdbx_description
1 polymer ?
#
loop_
_entity_poly.entity_id
_entity_poly.type
_entity_poly.pdbx_seq_one_letter_code
_entity_poly.pdbx_strand_id
1 'polypeptide(L)'
;MRATVPTNILPLDHLVLRGADDAPALVLREAVISFKDLRTRVSRLAGWLMAQVPEPGARVASWVAKGELACVMPLAAARAGLVHVPVNPLLKRAQVAHILADSGASLLLATPARLGSLEPGDVPGGCTLLAESDALFQAEALASECVPSSADPDALAAILYTSGSTGLPKGVMLSHANMWLGAESVASYLGLEADDRVLAVLPLSFDYGQNQVLSAWYAGASVVPLDYLTPRDVVKSIERHAITTLAAVPPLWVQLAELEWPDSASKSLRRLTNSGGALTTDLVHRLRALFPGARLFAMYGLTEAFRSTFLDPALIDSNPTSMGKAIPHAEILVVHDSGELAGDDEEGELVHCGPLVAQGYWQDAERTAERFRPAPAGSAYGGIAVWSGDRVRRDSQGQLYFVGRRDAMIKSAGNRISPQEIEEAALATGLVAEAVAFGMPDKR
;
A
#
# COMPACT_ATOMS: atom_id res chain seq x y z
N MET A 1 -15.85 -8.86 -24.52
CA MET A 1 -15.86 -7.39 -24.69
C MET A 1 -14.57 -6.89 -24.11
N ARG A 2 -13.77 -6.05 -24.79
CA ARG A 2 -12.53 -5.52 -24.20
C ARG A 2 -12.87 -4.50 -23.11
N ALA A 3 -12.22 -4.59 -21.95
CA ALA A 3 -12.34 -3.59 -20.91
C ALA A 3 -11.68 -2.28 -21.37
N THR A 4 -12.30 -1.16 -21.03
CA THR A 4 -11.76 0.16 -21.35
C THR A 4 -10.90 0.66 -20.22
N VAL A 5 -9.68 1.05 -20.53
CA VAL A 5 -8.83 1.80 -19.58
C VAL A 5 -9.44 3.19 -19.40
N PRO A 6 -9.55 3.71 -18.17
CA PRO A 6 -10.01 5.07 -17.95
C PRO A 6 -9.19 6.08 -18.76
N THR A 7 -9.85 7.05 -19.37
CA THR A 7 -9.19 8.06 -20.22
C THR A 7 -8.81 9.34 -19.45
N ASN A 8 -9.27 9.48 -18.21
CA ASN A 8 -9.10 10.72 -17.42
C ASN A 8 -8.11 10.52 -16.26
N ILE A 9 -6.97 9.92 -16.56
CA ILE A 9 -5.88 9.71 -15.60
C ILE A 9 -5.04 10.98 -15.56
N LEU A 10 -4.85 11.52 -14.35
CA LEU A 10 -4.04 12.70 -14.11
C LEU A 10 -2.71 12.35 -13.43
N PRO A 11 -1.68 13.20 -13.55
CA PRO A 11 -0.48 13.07 -12.74
C PRO A 11 -0.80 13.03 -11.25
N LEU A 12 -0.02 12.26 -10.48
CA LEU A 12 -0.29 11.97 -9.07
C LEU A 12 -0.47 13.22 -8.21
N ASP A 13 0.30 14.28 -8.48
CA ASP A 13 0.25 15.54 -7.72
C ASP A 13 -1.06 16.30 -7.86
N HIS A 14 -1.92 15.94 -8.82
CA HIS A 14 -3.24 16.52 -8.96
C HIS A 14 -4.22 16.09 -7.85
N LEU A 15 -3.87 15.09 -7.03
CA LEU A 15 -4.69 14.68 -5.88
C LEU A 15 -4.96 15.85 -4.91
N VAL A 16 -4.02 16.78 -4.74
CA VAL A 16 -4.23 17.96 -3.88
C VAL A 16 -5.31 18.92 -4.40
N LEU A 17 -5.69 18.80 -5.67
CA LEU A 17 -6.71 19.65 -6.29
C LEU A 17 -8.13 19.14 -6.05
N ARG A 18 -8.29 17.97 -5.44
CA ARG A 18 -9.60 17.32 -5.25
C ARG A 18 -10.41 17.89 -4.09
N GLY A 19 -9.76 18.36 -3.02
CA GLY A 19 -10.44 18.90 -1.86
C GLY A 19 -10.74 20.40 -1.96
N ALA A 20 -11.78 20.86 -1.26
CA ALA A 20 -12.13 22.27 -1.17
C ALA A 20 -11.04 23.06 -0.42
N ASP A 21 -10.84 24.33 -0.77
CA ASP A 21 -9.73 25.15 -0.29
C ASP A 21 -9.56 25.14 1.23
N ASP A 22 -10.64 25.39 1.96
CA ASP A 22 -10.62 25.54 3.40
C ASP A 22 -10.86 24.21 4.16
N ALA A 23 -11.11 23.10 3.43
CA ALA A 23 -11.28 21.78 4.05
C ALA A 23 -9.95 21.27 4.58
N PRO A 24 -9.93 20.58 5.76
CA PRO A 24 -8.73 19.97 6.30
C PRO A 24 -8.25 18.84 5.38
N ALA A 25 -6.98 18.87 5.00
CA ALA A 25 -6.33 17.85 4.19
C ALA A 25 -5.39 16.97 5.02
N LEU A 26 -4.64 17.58 5.94
CA LEU A 26 -3.66 16.88 6.78
C LEU A 26 -3.73 17.42 8.20
N VAL A 27 -4.01 16.53 9.16
CA VAL A 27 -4.14 16.89 10.57
C VAL A 27 -2.93 16.34 11.32
N LEU A 28 -2.01 17.22 11.63
CA LEU A 28 -0.80 16.92 12.43
C LEU A 28 -1.09 17.17 13.92
N ARG A 29 -0.15 16.79 14.76
CA ARG A 29 -0.27 16.96 16.22
C ARG A 29 -0.51 18.41 16.62
N GLU A 30 0.15 19.36 15.96
CA GLU A 30 0.19 20.79 16.33
C GLU A 30 -0.41 21.71 15.25
N ALA A 31 -0.83 21.16 14.11
CA ALA A 31 -1.34 21.95 12.99
C ALA A 31 -2.40 21.19 12.18
N VAL A 32 -3.35 21.93 11.68
CA VAL A 32 -4.28 21.47 10.65
C VAL A 32 -3.93 22.20 9.36
N ILE A 33 -3.60 21.44 8.32
CA ILE A 33 -3.24 21.95 7.00
C ILE A 33 -4.46 21.80 6.10
N SER A 34 -4.96 22.90 5.55
CA SER A 34 -6.06 22.91 4.60
C SER A 34 -5.60 22.39 3.22
N PHE A 35 -6.54 22.05 2.33
CA PHE A 35 -6.18 21.69 0.95
C PHE A 35 -5.48 22.85 0.21
N LYS A 36 -5.86 24.10 0.48
CA LYS A 36 -5.17 25.28 -0.05
C LYS A 36 -3.71 25.32 0.41
N ASP A 37 -3.47 25.14 1.71
CA ASP A 37 -2.10 25.14 2.25
C ASP A 37 -1.30 23.92 1.78
N LEU A 38 -1.95 22.76 1.67
CA LEU A 38 -1.32 21.55 1.13
C LEU A 38 -0.84 21.77 -0.30
N ARG A 39 -1.65 22.42 -1.16
CA ARG A 39 -1.23 22.80 -2.53
C ARG A 39 0.01 23.68 -2.52
N THR A 40 0.04 24.68 -1.67
CA THR A 40 1.19 25.58 -1.53
C THR A 40 2.43 24.83 -1.08
N ARG A 41 2.31 23.96 -0.06
CA ARG A 41 3.42 23.15 0.47
C ARG A 41 3.97 22.19 -0.56
N VAL A 42 3.11 21.46 -1.27
CA VAL A 42 3.51 20.57 -2.38
C VAL A 42 4.21 21.38 -3.49
N SER A 43 3.68 22.54 -3.84
CA SER A 43 4.24 23.43 -4.87
C SER A 43 5.64 23.93 -4.48
N ARG A 44 5.81 24.44 -3.27
CA ARG A 44 7.10 24.95 -2.78
C ARG A 44 8.14 23.84 -2.60
N LEU A 45 7.73 22.71 -2.04
CA LEU A 45 8.64 21.56 -1.91
C LEU A 45 9.07 21.04 -3.30
N ALA A 46 8.18 21.02 -4.27
CA ALA A 46 8.51 20.66 -5.65
C ALA A 46 9.51 21.64 -6.27
N GLY A 47 9.30 22.96 -6.12
CA GLY A 47 10.22 23.97 -6.61
C GLY A 47 11.61 23.86 -5.98
N TRP A 48 11.67 23.58 -4.68
CA TRP A 48 12.93 23.33 -3.99
C TRP A 48 13.60 22.03 -4.48
N LEU A 49 12.84 20.94 -4.64
CA LEU A 49 13.36 19.67 -5.18
C LEU A 49 13.97 19.83 -6.57
N MET A 50 13.33 20.58 -7.46
CA MET A 50 13.86 20.88 -8.81
C MET A 50 15.19 21.66 -8.73
N ALA A 51 15.35 22.57 -7.75
CA ALA A 51 16.59 23.31 -7.55
C ALA A 51 17.72 22.41 -6.99
N GLN A 52 17.39 21.42 -6.14
CA GLN A 52 18.36 20.49 -5.55
C GLN A 52 18.73 19.36 -6.51
N VAL A 53 17.77 18.86 -7.28
CA VAL A 53 17.90 17.72 -8.20
C VAL A 53 17.31 18.09 -9.54
N PRO A 54 18.06 18.79 -10.40
CA PRO A 54 17.54 19.35 -11.66
C PRO A 54 17.35 18.29 -12.75
N GLU A 55 17.83 17.06 -12.57
CA GLU A 55 17.73 15.98 -13.57
C GLU A 55 16.34 15.34 -13.51
N PRO A 56 15.52 15.43 -14.59
CA PRO A 56 14.22 14.78 -14.62
C PRO A 56 14.33 13.26 -14.47
N GLY A 57 13.42 12.67 -13.70
CA GLY A 57 13.41 11.23 -13.42
C GLY A 57 14.46 10.77 -12.42
N ALA A 58 15.26 11.68 -11.85
CA ALA A 58 16.17 11.33 -10.76
C ALA A 58 15.39 10.87 -9.52
N ARG A 59 15.99 9.97 -8.73
CA ARG A 59 15.34 9.38 -7.55
C ARG A 59 15.66 10.20 -6.32
N VAL A 60 14.59 10.50 -5.57
CA VAL A 60 14.67 11.21 -4.29
C VAL A 60 14.10 10.32 -3.20
N ALA A 61 14.95 9.96 -2.23
CA ALA A 61 14.58 9.07 -1.15
C ALA A 61 14.12 9.84 0.09
N SER A 62 13.16 9.28 0.83
CA SER A 62 12.73 9.81 2.13
C SER A 62 12.74 8.70 3.19
N TRP A 63 13.51 8.89 4.26
CA TRP A 63 13.62 7.99 5.40
C TRP A 63 13.22 8.72 6.68
N VAL A 64 11.94 9.01 6.78
CA VAL A 64 11.35 9.91 7.77
C VAL A 64 10.28 9.23 8.61
N ALA A 65 9.90 9.84 9.72
CA ALA A 65 8.72 9.47 10.49
C ALA A 65 7.45 9.95 9.76
N LYS A 66 6.27 9.42 10.18
CA LYS A 66 5.00 9.92 9.65
C LYS A 66 4.77 11.36 10.12
N GLY A 67 4.76 12.25 9.18
CA GLY A 67 4.58 13.68 9.40
C GLY A 67 4.25 14.38 8.09
N GLU A 68 4.45 15.67 8.07
CA GLU A 68 4.19 16.49 6.87
C GLU A 68 5.00 15.98 5.68
N LEU A 69 6.33 15.89 5.81
CA LEU A 69 7.20 15.49 4.70
C LEU A 69 6.83 14.10 4.15
N ALA A 70 6.60 13.12 5.03
CA ALA A 70 6.24 11.77 4.60
C ALA A 70 4.96 11.73 3.76
N CYS A 71 3.98 12.60 4.09
CA CYS A 71 2.71 12.67 3.37
C CYS A 71 2.83 13.46 2.05
N VAL A 72 3.54 14.59 2.04
CA VAL A 72 3.58 15.48 0.85
C VAL A 72 4.63 15.04 -0.18
N MET A 73 5.67 14.32 0.23
CA MET A 73 6.79 13.95 -0.61
C MET A 73 6.42 13.21 -1.91
N PRO A 74 5.47 12.24 -1.92
CA PRO A 74 5.06 11.57 -3.15
C PRO A 74 4.53 12.56 -4.20
N LEU A 75 3.76 13.55 -3.76
CA LEU A 75 3.15 14.55 -4.64
C LEU A 75 4.14 15.63 -5.08
N ALA A 76 5.03 16.05 -4.17
CA ALA A 76 6.05 17.04 -4.48
C ALA A 76 7.10 16.49 -5.46
N ALA A 77 7.55 15.25 -5.27
CA ALA A 77 8.45 14.58 -6.20
C ALA A 77 7.79 14.41 -7.58
N ALA A 78 6.53 13.95 -7.63
CA ALA A 78 5.76 13.84 -8.87
C ALA A 78 5.64 15.17 -9.60
N ARG A 79 5.35 16.26 -8.88
CA ARG A 79 5.27 17.62 -9.45
C ARG A 79 6.60 18.13 -9.96
N ALA A 80 7.69 17.78 -9.30
CA ALA A 80 9.05 18.12 -9.70
C ALA A 80 9.58 17.29 -10.89
N GLY A 81 8.82 16.30 -11.37
CA GLY A 81 9.28 15.37 -12.41
C GLY A 81 10.34 14.38 -11.90
N LEU A 82 10.35 14.09 -10.61
CA LEU A 82 11.28 13.20 -9.91
C LEU A 82 10.57 11.91 -9.46
N VAL A 83 11.35 10.87 -9.21
CA VAL A 83 10.86 9.56 -8.76
C VAL A 83 11.04 9.44 -7.26
N HIS A 84 9.95 9.25 -6.52
CA HIS A 84 9.99 9.09 -5.07
C HIS A 84 10.38 7.67 -4.65
N VAL A 85 11.31 7.55 -3.70
CA VAL A 85 11.74 6.30 -3.07
C VAL A 85 11.46 6.39 -1.56
N PRO A 86 10.25 6.01 -1.09
CA PRO A 86 9.96 6.01 0.33
C PRO A 86 10.66 4.84 1.03
N VAL A 87 11.48 5.13 2.02
CA VAL A 87 12.22 4.12 2.79
C VAL A 87 11.47 3.82 4.08
N ASN A 88 11.23 2.53 4.34
CA ASN A 88 10.55 2.11 5.56
C ASN A 88 11.34 2.54 6.80
N PRO A 89 10.73 3.29 7.73
CA PRO A 89 11.40 3.79 8.93
C PRO A 89 11.91 2.71 9.87
N LEU A 90 11.44 1.46 9.74
CA LEU A 90 11.86 0.32 10.54
C LEU A 90 13.10 -0.41 9.97
N LEU A 91 13.54 -0.08 8.75
CA LEU A 91 14.70 -0.70 8.14
C LEU A 91 15.99 -0.32 8.85
N LYS A 92 16.91 -1.28 8.89
CA LYS A 92 18.24 -1.09 9.45
C LYS A 92 19.18 -0.51 8.39
N ARG A 93 20.29 0.08 8.84
CA ARG A 93 21.31 0.75 8.03
C ARG A 93 21.69 -0.01 6.74
N ALA A 94 22.02 -1.29 6.82
CA ALA A 94 22.44 -2.06 5.66
C ALA A 94 21.34 -2.18 4.57
N GLN A 95 20.08 -2.26 4.97
CA GLN A 95 18.96 -2.30 4.04
C GLN A 95 18.72 -0.93 3.39
N VAL A 96 18.91 0.15 4.16
CA VAL A 96 18.82 1.53 3.64
C VAL A 96 19.96 1.80 2.66
N ALA A 97 21.20 1.42 3.00
CA ALA A 97 22.34 1.53 2.12
C ALA A 97 22.12 0.79 0.79
N HIS A 98 21.55 -0.43 0.84
CA HIS A 98 21.16 -1.17 -0.36
C HIS A 98 20.15 -0.39 -1.20
N ILE A 99 19.06 0.12 -0.59
CA ILE A 99 18.02 0.87 -1.30
C ILE A 99 18.59 2.12 -1.98
N LEU A 100 19.46 2.86 -1.29
CA LEU A 100 20.09 4.07 -1.84
C LEU A 100 20.99 3.74 -3.03
N ALA A 101 21.78 2.66 -2.93
CA ALA A 101 22.67 2.22 -3.99
C ALA A 101 21.88 1.67 -5.19
N ASP A 102 20.89 0.80 -4.96
CA ASP A 102 20.07 0.15 -5.98
C ASP A 102 19.19 1.17 -6.72
N SER A 103 18.52 2.06 -5.99
CA SER A 103 17.71 3.12 -6.61
C SER A 103 18.56 4.18 -7.34
N GLY A 104 19.84 4.31 -6.98
CA GLY A 104 20.68 5.42 -7.42
C GLY A 104 20.11 6.78 -6.97
N ALA A 105 19.65 6.88 -5.72
CA ALA A 105 19.07 8.10 -5.20
C ALA A 105 20.07 9.26 -5.22
N SER A 106 19.65 10.40 -5.76
CA SER A 106 20.45 11.64 -5.81
C SER A 106 20.31 12.50 -4.53
N LEU A 107 19.22 12.29 -3.78
CA LEU A 107 18.92 12.99 -2.54
C LEU A 107 18.28 12.02 -1.54
N LEU A 108 18.72 12.07 -0.28
CA LEU A 108 18.06 11.44 0.86
C LEU A 108 17.61 12.50 1.85
N LEU A 109 16.30 12.57 2.09
CA LEU A 109 15.71 13.32 3.19
C LEU A 109 15.45 12.38 4.37
N ALA A 110 16.00 12.66 5.55
CA ALA A 110 15.81 11.80 6.71
C ALA A 110 15.78 12.61 8.02
N THR A 111 15.36 11.97 9.11
CA THR A 111 15.50 12.60 10.43
C THR A 111 16.99 12.73 10.81
N PRO A 112 17.39 13.74 11.61
CA PRO A 112 18.79 13.90 12.04
C PRO A 112 19.38 12.64 12.68
N ALA A 113 18.60 11.93 13.49
CA ALA A 113 19.03 10.70 14.13
C ALA A 113 19.34 9.57 13.12
N ARG A 114 18.54 9.45 12.06
CA ARG A 114 18.77 8.47 10.99
C ARG A 114 19.95 8.84 10.13
N LEU A 115 20.12 10.11 9.78
CA LEU A 115 21.33 10.58 9.08
C LEU A 115 22.60 10.25 9.89
N GLY A 116 22.57 10.51 11.20
CA GLY A 116 23.69 10.18 12.09
C GLY A 116 23.95 8.69 12.30
N SER A 117 23.05 7.80 11.87
CA SER A 117 23.23 6.35 11.92
C SER A 117 23.93 5.77 10.68
N LEU A 118 24.05 6.55 9.60
CA LEU A 118 24.75 6.14 8.38
C LEU A 118 26.26 6.29 8.55
N GLU A 119 27.01 5.34 7.96
CA GLU A 119 28.47 5.33 7.98
C GLU A 119 29.03 5.64 6.58
N PRO A 120 30.34 5.98 6.50
CA PRO A 120 31.01 6.11 5.23
C PRO A 120 30.84 4.83 4.36
N GLY A 121 30.37 4.99 3.14
CA GLY A 121 30.10 3.87 2.22
C GLY A 121 28.64 3.41 2.18
N ASP A 122 27.78 3.80 3.13
CA ASP A 122 26.34 3.52 3.07
C ASP A 122 25.63 4.37 2.02
N VAL A 123 26.21 5.50 1.69
CA VAL A 123 25.61 6.48 0.77
C VAL A 123 26.38 6.47 -0.55
N PRO A 124 25.72 6.23 -1.69
CA PRO A 124 26.40 6.25 -2.97
C PRO A 124 26.96 7.63 -3.30
N GLY A 125 28.07 7.66 -4.05
CA GLY A 125 28.66 8.93 -4.51
C GLY A 125 27.63 9.73 -5.32
N GLY A 126 27.50 11.03 -5.00
CA GLY A 126 26.52 11.91 -5.65
C GLY A 126 25.15 11.99 -4.97
N CYS A 127 24.88 11.19 -3.95
CA CYS A 127 23.67 11.34 -3.15
C CYS A 127 23.85 12.38 -2.03
N THR A 128 23.07 13.44 -2.08
CA THR A 128 23.06 14.48 -1.04
C THR A 128 22.23 14.03 0.15
N LEU A 129 22.71 14.27 1.36
CA LEU A 129 21.99 14.00 2.61
C LEU A 129 21.49 15.31 3.22
N LEU A 130 20.22 15.36 3.60
CA LEU A 130 19.65 16.53 4.27
C LEU A 130 18.60 16.14 5.30
N ALA A 131 18.56 16.88 6.41
CA ALA A 131 17.53 16.69 7.41
C ALA A 131 16.15 17.16 6.87
N GLU A 132 15.10 16.43 7.22
CA GLU A 132 13.73 16.75 6.78
C GLU A 132 13.28 18.16 7.19
N SER A 133 13.68 18.60 8.41
CA SER A 133 13.41 19.94 8.91
C SER A 133 14.06 21.03 8.06
N ASP A 134 15.30 20.80 7.62
CA ASP A 134 16.05 21.75 6.83
C ASP A 134 15.50 21.83 5.41
N ALA A 135 15.07 20.70 4.85
CA ALA A 135 14.41 20.65 3.54
C ALA A 135 13.11 21.46 3.53
N LEU A 136 12.24 21.26 4.54
CA LEU A 136 10.99 22.01 4.67
C LEU A 136 11.25 23.50 4.89
N PHE A 137 12.21 23.85 5.74
CA PHE A 137 12.60 25.24 5.98
C PHE A 137 13.14 25.91 4.71
N GLN A 138 14.02 25.24 3.98
CA GLN A 138 14.60 25.77 2.74
C GLN A 138 13.54 25.90 1.63
N ALA A 139 12.61 24.96 1.53
CA ALA A 139 11.51 25.02 0.57
C ALA A 139 10.59 26.22 0.83
N GLU A 140 10.29 26.48 2.10
CA GLU A 140 9.50 27.66 2.51
C GLU A 140 10.26 28.96 2.26
N ALA A 141 11.55 29.01 2.58
CA ALA A 141 12.40 30.20 2.37
C ALA A 141 12.63 30.50 0.88
N LEU A 142 12.79 29.45 0.03
CA LEU A 142 12.95 29.64 -1.41
C LEU A 142 11.68 30.17 -2.05
N ALA A 143 10.50 29.78 -1.52
CA ALA A 143 9.17 30.19 -1.97
C ALA A 143 8.96 30.04 -3.50
N SER A 144 9.70 29.11 -4.14
CA SER A 144 9.56 28.80 -5.57
C SER A 144 8.33 27.92 -5.78
N GLU A 145 7.37 28.42 -6.52
CA GLU A 145 6.12 27.68 -6.78
C GLU A 145 6.16 26.96 -8.14
N CYS A 146 5.73 25.71 -8.13
CA CYS A 146 5.57 24.91 -9.33
C CYS A 146 4.08 24.70 -9.64
N VAL A 147 3.71 24.88 -10.89
CA VAL A 147 2.38 24.54 -11.38
C VAL A 147 2.15 23.02 -11.32
N PRO A 148 0.89 22.54 -11.28
CA PRO A 148 0.60 21.12 -11.37
C PRO A 148 1.26 20.48 -12.59
N SER A 149 1.76 19.26 -12.41
CA SER A 149 2.51 18.54 -13.44
C SER A 149 1.66 18.23 -14.67
N SER A 150 2.29 18.21 -15.82
CA SER A 150 1.75 17.69 -17.08
C SER A 150 2.47 16.39 -17.50
N ALA A 151 3.03 15.65 -16.54
CA ALA A 151 3.73 14.40 -16.81
C ALA A 151 2.83 13.40 -17.51
N ASP A 152 3.44 12.56 -18.35
CA ASP A 152 2.77 11.41 -18.92
C ASP A 152 2.29 10.50 -17.77
N PRO A 153 1.02 10.08 -17.75
CA PRO A 153 0.51 9.15 -16.75
C PRO A 153 1.32 7.86 -16.63
N ASP A 154 1.95 7.41 -17.70
CA ASP A 154 2.80 6.21 -17.72
C ASP A 154 4.25 6.49 -17.25
N ALA A 155 4.63 7.75 -17.01
CA ALA A 155 5.93 8.07 -16.44
C ALA A 155 6.08 7.49 -15.03
N LEU A 156 7.30 7.05 -14.68
CA LEU A 156 7.63 6.52 -13.36
C LEU A 156 7.47 7.59 -12.28
N ALA A 157 6.67 7.33 -11.27
CA ALA A 157 6.42 8.25 -10.15
C ALA A 157 7.07 7.80 -8.84
N ALA A 158 7.13 6.49 -8.61
CA ALA A 158 7.71 5.95 -7.37
C ALA A 158 8.35 4.57 -7.57
N ILE A 159 9.32 4.25 -6.69
CA ILE A 159 9.86 2.91 -6.55
C ILE A 159 9.61 2.47 -5.11
N LEU A 160 8.71 1.49 -4.91
CA LEU A 160 8.40 0.96 -3.59
C LEU A 160 9.20 -0.31 -3.32
N TYR A 161 10.04 -0.29 -2.28
CA TYR A 161 10.87 -1.43 -1.92
C TYR A 161 10.12 -2.42 -1.03
N THR A 162 10.03 -3.67 -1.49
CA THR A 162 9.41 -4.78 -0.77
C THR A 162 10.46 -5.81 -0.36
N SER A 163 10.18 -6.59 0.69
CA SER A 163 11.05 -7.71 1.09
C SER A 163 11.12 -8.77 -0.02
N GLY A 164 12.32 -9.10 -0.44
CA GLY A 164 12.55 -10.16 -1.42
C GLY A 164 12.79 -11.51 -0.75
N SER A 165 12.47 -12.61 -1.44
CA SER A 165 12.78 -13.98 -1.01
C SER A 165 14.29 -14.24 -0.87
N THR A 166 15.13 -13.42 -1.46
CA THR A 166 16.60 -13.47 -1.39
C THR A 166 17.20 -12.65 -0.25
N GLY A 167 16.37 -12.03 0.61
CA GLY A 167 16.80 -11.26 1.77
C GLY A 167 17.06 -9.77 1.49
N LEU A 168 17.32 -9.35 0.25
CA LEU A 168 17.46 -7.94 -0.11
C LEU A 168 16.15 -7.36 -0.65
N PRO A 169 15.79 -6.12 -0.28
CA PRO A 169 14.63 -5.43 -0.82
C PRO A 169 14.71 -5.26 -2.34
N LYS A 170 13.58 -5.44 -3.03
CA LYS A 170 13.40 -5.21 -4.47
C LYS A 170 12.49 -4.02 -4.71
N GLY A 171 12.81 -3.16 -5.65
CA GLY A 171 12.04 -1.96 -5.99
C GLY A 171 10.95 -2.25 -7.03
N VAL A 172 9.69 -2.01 -6.68
CA VAL A 172 8.56 -2.09 -7.61
C VAL A 172 8.34 -0.72 -8.24
N MET A 173 8.33 -0.65 -9.58
CA MET A 173 8.17 0.58 -10.36
C MET A 173 6.69 0.92 -10.55
N LEU A 174 6.26 2.05 -10.01
CA LEU A 174 4.88 2.54 -10.12
C LEU A 174 4.83 3.85 -10.93
N SER A 175 3.98 3.86 -11.95
CA SER A 175 3.70 5.06 -12.73
C SER A 175 2.72 6.00 -12.00
N HIS A 176 2.58 7.23 -12.50
CA HIS A 176 1.51 8.13 -12.06
C HIS A 176 0.13 7.48 -12.21
N ALA A 177 -0.11 6.78 -13.34
CA ALA A 177 -1.36 6.09 -13.60
C ALA A 177 -1.64 4.99 -12.56
N ASN A 178 -0.65 4.16 -12.21
CA ASN A 178 -0.85 3.13 -11.18
C ASN A 178 -1.28 3.72 -9.85
N MET A 179 -0.63 4.80 -9.42
CA MET A 179 -0.89 5.43 -8.12
C MET A 179 -2.20 6.22 -8.12
N TRP A 180 -2.52 6.92 -9.23
CA TRP A 180 -3.79 7.64 -9.40
C TRP A 180 -4.99 6.68 -9.39
N LEU A 181 -4.94 5.66 -10.26
CA LEU A 181 -6.02 4.67 -10.35
C LEU A 181 -6.16 3.83 -9.07
N GLY A 182 -5.05 3.56 -8.38
CA GLY A 182 -5.07 2.92 -7.08
C GLY A 182 -5.79 3.76 -6.03
N ALA A 183 -5.55 5.09 -6.01
CA ALA A 183 -6.23 6.01 -5.12
C ALA A 183 -7.73 6.12 -5.45
N GLU A 184 -8.07 6.26 -6.74
CA GLU A 184 -9.45 6.30 -7.25
C GLU A 184 -10.21 5.03 -6.91
N SER A 185 -9.63 3.87 -7.24
CA SER A 185 -10.25 2.57 -7.01
C SER A 185 -10.59 2.37 -5.53
N VAL A 186 -9.63 2.62 -4.64
CA VAL A 186 -9.83 2.45 -3.18
C VAL A 186 -10.83 3.45 -2.64
N ALA A 187 -10.74 4.72 -3.01
CA ALA A 187 -11.73 5.72 -2.60
C ALA A 187 -13.15 5.34 -3.03
N SER A 188 -13.29 4.82 -4.25
CA SER A 188 -14.57 4.41 -4.84
C SER A 188 -15.21 3.24 -4.08
N TYR A 189 -14.52 2.08 -3.95
CA TYR A 189 -15.17 0.91 -3.32
C TYR A 189 -15.33 1.05 -1.80
N LEU A 190 -14.47 1.84 -1.14
CA LEU A 190 -14.68 2.19 0.26
C LEU A 190 -15.82 3.20 0.42
N GLY A 191 -16.17 3.94 -0.63
CA GLY A 191 -17.13 5.04 -0.57
C GLY A 191 -16.61 6.14 0.34
N LEU A 192 -15.34 6.58 0.14
CA LEU A 192 -14.77 7.70 0.89
C LEU A 192 -15.41 9.01 0.42
N GLU A 193 -15.68 9.89 1.37
CA GLU A 193 -16.30 11.19 1.17
C GLU A 193 -15.44 12.31 1.77
N ALA A 194 -15.69 13.56 1.40
CA ALA A 194 -14.89 14.70 1.82
C ALA A 194 -14.93 14.97 3.35
N ASP A 195 -15.95 14.49 4.06
CA ASP A 195 -16.08 14.61 5.52
C ASP A 195 -15.35 13.47 6.28
N ASP A 196 -14.79 12.51 5.56
CA ASP A 196 -14.05 11.41 6.18
C ASP A 196 -12.69 11.86 6.76
N ARG A 197 -12.30 11.16 7.79
CA ARG A 197 -11.00 11.30 8.48
C ARG A 197 -10.32 9.96 8.53
N VAL A 198 -9.24 9.82 7.77
CA VAL A 198 -8.49 8.57 7.65
C VAL A 198 -7.30 8.59 8.60
N LEU A 199 -7.21 7.61 9.50
CA LEU A 199 -6.04 7.45 10.36
C LEU A 199 -4.97 6.62 9.65
N ALA A 200 -3.85 7.24 9.27
CA ALA A 200 -2.74 6.58 8.59
C ALA A 200 -1.75 5.99 9.61
N VAL A 201 -2.02 4.76 10.07
CA VAL A 201 -1.17 4.05 11.05
C VAL A 201 -0.12 3.15 10.40
N LEU A 202 -0.32 2.75 9.13
CA LEU A 202 0.60 1.87 8.42
C LEU A 202 1.79 2.67 7.85
N PRO A 203 2.98 2.07 7.66
CA PRO A 203 4.11 2.74 7.05
C PRO A 203 3.78 3.25 5.63
N LEU A 204 4.13 4.50 5.32
CA LEU A 204 3.87 5.12 4.02
C LEU A 204 4.86 4.68 2.93
N SER A 205 5.78 3.77 3.25
CA SER A 205 6.80 3.25 2.34
C SER A 205 6.34 2.05 1.51
N PHE A 206 5.12 1.57 1.70
CA PHE A 206 4.53 0.53 0.88
C PHE A 206 3.08 0.86 0.49
N ASP A 207 2.56 0.16 -0.50
CA ASP A 207 1.31 0.47 -1.19
C ASP A 207 0.11 0.66 -0.26
N TYR A 208 -0.13 -0.27 0.68
CA TYR A 208 -1.30 -0.18 1.56
C TYR A 208 -1.24 1.04 2.50
N GLY A 209 -0.06 1.33 3.05
CA GLY A 209 0.13 2.51 3.91
C GLY A 209 0.01 3.81 3.13
N GLN A 210 0.71 3.92 2.01
CA GLN A 210 0.72 5.12 1.18
C GLN A 210 -0.67 5.42 0.62
N ASN A 211 -1.40 4.39 0.20
CA ASN A 211 -2.74 4.58 -0.37
C ASN A 211 -3.78 5.08 0.64
N GLN A 212 -3.56 4.93 1.95
CA GLN A 212 -4.42 5.59 2.95
C GLN A 212 -4.44 7.11 2.75
N VAL A 213 -3.29 7.69 2.42
CA VAL A 213 -3.14 9.13 2.16
C VAL A 213 -3.71 9.48 0.79
N LEU A 214 -3.32 8.74 -0.25
CA LEU A 214 -3.69 9.04 -1.63
C LEU A 214 -5.20 8.91 -1.87
N SER A 215 -5.83 7.83 -1.37
CA SER A 215 -7.27 7.62 -1.53
C SER A 215 -8.11 8.61 -0.71
N ALA A 216 -7.63 9.02 0.48
CA ALA A 216 -8.28 10.06 1.25
C ALA A 216 -8.26 11.39 0.47
N TRP A 217 -7.12 11.79 -0.07
CA TRP A 217 -7.03 13.03 -0.83
C TRP A 217 -7.77 12.96 -2.18
N TYR A 218 -7.82 11.77 -2.83
CA TYR A 218 -8.68 11.59 -4.00
C TYR A 218 -10.15 11.91 -3.71
N ALA A 219 -10.63 11.53 -2.53
CA ALA A 219 -12.00 11.81 -2.07
C ALA A 219 -12.19 13.22 -1.51
N GLY A 220 -11.12 14.03 -1.38
CA GLY A 220 -11.17 15.34 -0.69
C GLY A 220 -11.26 15.21 0.84
N ALA A 221 -10.96 14.04 1.39
CA ALA A 221 -10.98 13.72 2.81
C ALA A 221 -9.67 14.11 3.52
N SER A 222 -9.71 14.17 4.86
CA SER A 222 -8.54 14.47 5.67
C SER A 222 -7.78 13.22 6.12
N VAL A 223 -6.48 13.39 6.34
CA VAL A 223 -5.57 12.35 6.84
C VAL A 223 -4.98 12.77 8.18
N VAL A 224 -4.95 11.82 9.12
CA VAL A 224 -4.25 11.94 10.40
C VAL A 224 -3.11 10.93 10.41
N PRO A 225 -1.85 11.31 10.14
CA PRO A 225 -0.72 10.40 10.20
C PRO A 225 -0.35 10.12 11.67
N LEU A 226 -0.14 8.85 12.00
CA LEU A 226 0.18 8.44 13.35
C LEU A 226 1.33 7.42 13.36
N ASP A 227 2.45 7.78 14.01
CA ASP A 227 3.40 6.82 14.52
C ASP A 227 3.00 6.47 15.96
N TYR A 228 2.59 5.23 16.19
CA TYR A 228 2.13 4.77 17.50
C TYR A 228 3.19 3.85 18.15
N LEU A 229 3.28 3.92 19.45
CA LEU A 229 4.13 3.04 20.26
C LEU A 229 3.33 1.86 20.81
N THR A 230 2.06 2.10 21.13
CA THR A 230 1.14 1.10 21.64
C THR A 230 -0.20 1.16 20.91
N PRO A 231 -0.96 0.06 20.83
CA PRO A 231 -2.29 0.07 20.23
C PRO A 231 -3.26 1.06 20.91
N ARG A 232 -3.04 1.39 22.20
CA ARG A 232 -3.81 2.42 22.90
C ARG A 232 -3.65 3.82 22.28
N ASP A 233 -2.52 4.10 21.65
CA ASP A 233 -2.29 5.39 20.99
C ASP A 233 -3.20 5.52 19.76
N VAL A 234 -3.46 4.40 19.08
CA VAL A 234 -4.42 4.33 17.95
C VAL A 234 -5.83 4.66 18.44
N VAL A 235 -6.29 4.03 19.53
CA VAL A 235 -7.62 4.29 20.11
C VAL A 235 -7.77 5.75 20.54
N LYS A 236 -6.77 6.31 21.24
CA LYS A 236 -6.76 7.73 21.64
C LYS A 236 -6.80 8.68 20.47
N SER A 237 -6.09 8.35 19.37
CA SER A 237 -6.10 9.18 18.16
C SER A 237 -7.46 9.13 17.48
N ILE A 238 -8.09 7.95 17.42
CA ILE A 238 -9.44 7.79 16.85
C ILE A 238 -10.44 8.65 17.63
N GLU A 239 -10.42 8.60 18.96
CA GLU A 239 -11.28 9.42 19.81
C GLU A 239 -11.03 10.91 19.60
N ARG A 240 -9.75 11.35 19.73
CA ARG A 240 -9.35 12.75 19.63
C ARG A 240 -9.76 13.40 18.31
N HIS A 241 -9.58 12.69 17.21
CA HIS A 241 -9.79 13.22 15.87
C HIS A 241 -11.12 12.77 15.25
N ALA A 242 -11.95 12.03 15.99
CA ALA A 242 -13.21 11.44 15.52
C ALA A 242 -13.00 10.74 14.15
N ILE A 243 -12.04 9.82 14.08
CA ILE A 243 -11.65 9.11 12.88
C ILE A 243 -12.82 8.28 12.35
N THR A 244 -13.00 8.30 11.04
CA THR A 244 -14.09 7.56 10.39
C THR A 244 -13.59 6.30 9.66
N THR A 245 -12.31 6.24 9.32
CA THR A 245 -11.72 5.11 8.57
C THR A 245 -10.39 4.70 9.19
N LEU A 246 -10.29 3.42 9.56
CA LEU A 246 -9.06 2.80 10.08
C LEU A 246 -8.65 1.64 9.18
N ALA A 247 -7.41 1.67 8.71
CA ALA A 247 -6.78 0.58 7.99
C ALA A 247 -5.72 -0.08 8.87
N ALA A 248 -5.76 -1.41 8.99
CA ALA A 248 -4.76 -2.14 9.74
C ALA A 248 -4.46 -3.51 9.10
N VAL A 249 -3.42 -4.15 9.59
CA VAL A 249 -3.04 -5.52 9.29
C VAL A 249 -3.47 -6.44 10.42
N PRO A 250 -3.60 -7.78 10.21
CA PRO A 250 -4.12 -8.69 11.23
C PRO A 250 -3.46 -8.57 12.61
N PRO A 251 -2.12 -8.47 12.75
CA PRO A 251 -1.50 -8.33 14.07
C PRO A 251 -1.97 -7.09 14.84
N LEU A 252 -2.19 -5.97 14.14
CA LEU A 252 -2.72 -4.77 14.79
C LEU A 252 -4.20 -4.94 15.13
N TRP A 253 -5.00 -5.59 14.28
CA TRP A 253 -6.40 -5.89 14.56
C TRP A 253 -6.57 -6.78 15.80
N VAL A 254 -5.74 -7.82 15.97
CA VAL A 254 -5.73 -8.66 17.18
C VAL A 254 -5.50 -7.80 18.43
N GLN A 255 -4.47 -6.97 18.43
CA GLN A 255 -4.13 -6.11 19.55
C GLN A 255 -5.23 -5.09 19.88
N LEU A 256 -5.84 -4.50 18.85
CA LEU A 256 -6.93 -3.53 18.99
C LEU A 256 -8.21 -4.18 19.53
N ALA A 257 -8.49 -5.44 19.15
CA ALA A 257 -9.65 -6.19 19.59
C ALA A 257 -9.56 -6.61 21.07
N GLU A 258 -8.39 -6.55 21.69
CA GLU A 258 -8.17 -6.84 23.12
C GLU A 258 -8.34 -5.61 24.02
N LEU A 259 -8.46 -4.42 23.44
CA LEU A 259 -8.58 -3.18 24.19
C LEU A 259 -10.03 -2.84 24.51
N GLU A 260 -10.23 -2.09 25.59
CA GLU A 260 -11.46 -1.38 25.86
C GLU A 260 -11.55 -0.14 24.97
N TRP A 261 -12.71 0.05 24.36
CA TRP A 261 -12.95 1.15 23.44
C TRP A 261 -13.94 2.15 24.05
N PRO A 262 -13.59 3.46 24.12
CA PRO A 262 -14.57 4.49 24.43
C PRO A 262 -15.69 4.50 23.38
N ASP A 263 -16.91 4.70 23.84
CA ASP A 263 -18.10 4.77 22.98
C ASP A 263 -17.95 5.80 21.85
N SER A 264 -17.33 6.95 22.14
CA SER A 264 -17.04 8.00 21.17
C SER A 264 -16.14 7.53 20.04
N ALA A 265 -15.09 6.75 20.36
CA ALA A 265 -14.14 6.22 19.39
C ALA A 265 -14.77 5.10 18.53
N SER A 266 -15.49 4.16 19.16
CA SER A 266 -16.13 3.06 18.42
C SER A 266 -17.23 3.56 17.48
N LYS A 267 -18.02 4.56 17.89
CA LYS A 267 -19.12 5.13 17.10
C LYS A 267 -18.66 6.06 15.97
N SER A 268 -17.45 6.63 16.04
CA SER A 268 -16.93 7.47 14.96
C SER A 268 -16.52 6.66 13.73
N LEU A 269 -16.10 5.40 13.92
CA LEU A 269 -15.63 4.53 12.84
C LEU A 269 -16.79 4.09 11.93
N ARG A 270 -16.66 4.43 10.66
CA ARG A 270 -17.58 4.03 9.58
C ARG A 270 -17.02 2.86 8.76
N ARG A 271 -15.67 2.75 8.69
CA ARG A 271 -14.95 1.77 7.86
C ARG A 271 -13.74 1.21 8.58
N LEU A 272 -13.63 -0.10 8.55
CA LEU A 272 -12.45 -0.86 8.94
C LEU A 272 -11.93 -1.57 7.71
N THR A 273 -10.63 -1.47 7.43
CA THR A 273 -10.05 -2.17 6.28
C THR A 273 -8.89 -3.05 6.72
N ASN A 274 -8.81 -4.24 6.14
CA ASN A 274 -7.75 -5.21 6.40
C ASN A 274 -7.09 -5.65 5.10
N SER A 275 -5.77 -5.72 5.09
CA SER A 275 -4.96 -6.32 4.02
C SER A 275 -3.62 -6.79 4.59
N GLY A 276 -2.80 -7.47 3.78
CA GLY A 276 -1.48 -7.96 4.20
C GLY A 276 -1.52 -9.25 5.02
N GLY A 277 -2.68 -9.87 5.14
CA GLY A 277 -2.94 -11.16 5.78
C GLY A 277 -4.42 -11.41 5.94
N ALA A 278 -4.82 -12.67 6.06
CA ALA A 278 -6.22 -13.07 6.27
C ALA A 278 -6.66 -12.74 7.71
N LEU A 279 -7.92 -12.34 7.87
CA LEU A 279 -8.59 -12.30 9.17
C LEU A 279 -9.13 -13.70 9.47
N THR A 280 -8.95 -14.17 10.70
CA THR A 280 -9.65 -15.38 11.17
C THR A 280 -11.13 -15.07 11.34
N THR A 281 -11.98 -16.08 11.21
CA THR A 281 -13.43 -15.92 11.40
C THR A 281 -13.77 -15.38 12.79
N ASP A 282 -13.04 -15.83 13.83
CA ASP A 282 -13.21 -15.31 15.19
C ASP A 282 -12.89 -13.82 15.28
N LEU A 283 -11.79 -13.38 14.69
CA LEU A 283 -11.41 -11.97 14.68
C LEU A 283 -12.43 -11.11 13.90
N VAL A 284 -12.99 -11.61 12.80
CA VAL A 284 -14.08 -10.94 12.08
C VAL A 284 -15.28 -10.75 13.01
N HIS A 285 -15.72 -11.79 13.73
CA HIS A 285 -16.85 -11.70 14.66
C HIS A 285 -16.57 -10.72 15.81
N ARG A 286 -15.37 -10.75 16.37
CA ARG A 286 -14.95 -9.80 17.42
C ARG A 286 -14.97 -8.36 16.94
N LEU A 287 -14.40 -8.07 15.76
CA LEU A 287 -14.41 -6.73 15.19
C LEU A 287 -15.84 -6.24 14.89
N ARG A 288 -16.69 -7.12 14.36
CA ARG A 288 -18.10 -6.81 14.10
C ARG A 288 -18.88 -6.51 15.39
N ALA A 289 -18.58 -7.22 16.49
CA ALA A 289 -19.17 -6.96 17.80
C ALA A 289 -18.69 -5.63 18.43
N LEU A 290 -17.40 -5.31 18.28
CA LEU A 290 -16.82 -4.06 18.78
C LEU A 290 -17.27 -2.82 18.00
N PHE A 291 -17.47 -2.97 16.68
CA PHE A 291 -17.78 -1.88 15.76
C PHE A 291 -19.03 -2.17 14.93
N PRO A 292 -20.23 -2.31 15.56
CA PRO A 292 -21.44 -2.73 14.85
C PRO A 292 -21.90 -1.74 13.80
N GLY A 293 -21.53 -0.46 13.91
CA GLY A 293 -21.82 0.60 12.93
C GLY A 293 -20.82 0.71 11.79
N ALA A 294 -19.68 0.03 11.87
CA ALA A 294 -18.63 0.11 10.86
C ALA A 294 -18.73 -1.00 9.82
N ARG A 295 -18.43 -0.68 8.57
CA ARG A 295 -18.27 -1.66 7.48
C ARG A 295 -16.86 -2.23 7.53
N LEU A 296 -16.71 -3.55 7.55
CA LEU A 296 -15.41 -4.25 7.54
C LEU A 296 -15.10 -4.76 6.14
N PHE A 297 -14.03 -4.24 5.55
CA PHE A 297 -13.54 -4.61 4.22
C PHE A 297 -12.34 -5.56 4.35
N ALA A 298 -12.52 -6.83 4.03
CA ALA A 298 -11.41 -7.76 3.82
C ALA A 298 -10.87 -7.56 2.39
N MET A 299 -9.57 -7.30 2.27
CA MET A 299 -8.93 -6.96 1.01
C MET A 299 -7.68 -7.82 0.81
N TYR A 300 -7.36 -8.07 -0.46
CA TYR A 300 -6.10 -8.67 -0.87
C TYR A 300 -5.43 -7.78 -1.93
N GLY A 301 -4.11 -7.75 -1.91
CA GLY A 301 -3.32 -7.02 -2.89
C GLY A 301 -1.84 -7.34 -2.79
N LEU A 302 -1.11 -6.91 -3.79
CA LEU A 302 0.34 -7.02 -3.91
C LEU A 302 0.86 -5.70 -4.48
N THR A 303 2.06 -5.32 -4.10
CA THR A 303 2.66 -4.04 -4.52
C THR A 303 2.81 -3.95 -6.03
N GLU A 304 3.02 -5.08 -6.69
CA GLU A 304 3.13 -5.21 -8.15
C GLU A 304 1.84 -4.88 -8.92
N ALA A 305 0.70 -4.79 -8.21
CA ALA A 305 -0.59 -4.40 -8.79
C ALA A 305 -1.37 -3.42 -7.91
N PHE A 306 -0.70 -2.80 -6.95
CA PHE A 306 -1.17 -1.81 -6.00
C PHE A 306 -2.30 -2.31 -5.07
N ARG A 307 -3.34 -2.94 -5.59
CA ARG A 307 -4.46 -3.62 -4.90
C ARG A 307 -5.16 -4.54 -5.89
N SER A 308 -5.73 -5.65 -5.42
CA SER A 308 -6.34 -6.61 -6.34
C SER A 308 -7.81 -6.88 -6.07
N THR A 309 -8.19 -7.18 -4.82
CA THR A 309 -9.58 -7.55 -4.49
C THR A 309 -10.07 -6.93 -3.20
N PHE A 310 -11.38 -6.85 -3.05
CA PHE A 310 -12.06 -6.56 -1.80
C PHE A 310 -13.33 -7.39 -1.67
N LEU A 311 -13.67 -7.75 -0.44
CA LEU A 311 -14.95 -8.36 -0.10
C LEU A 311 -15.97 -7.27 0.19
N ASP A 312 -17.14 -7.35 -0.43
CA ASP A 312 -18.27 -6.49 -0.07
C ASP A 312 -18.58 -6.67 1.43
N PRO A 313 -18.57 -5.59 2.21
CA PRO A 313 -18.84 -5.67 3.65
C PRO A 313 -20.18 -6.35 4.02
N ALA A 314 -21.15 -6.33 3.12
CA ALA A 314 -22.42 -7.03 3.32
C ALA A 314 -22.26 -8.57 3.36
N LEU A 315 -21.17 -9.09 2.81
CA LEU A 315 -20.89 -10.53 2.75
C LEU A 315 -19.91 -11.00 3.84
N ILE A 316 -19.38 -10.09 4.67
CA ILE A 316 -18.33 -10.45 5.64
C ILE A 316 -18.77 -11.51 6.66
N ASP A 317 -20.02 -11.48 7.09
CA ASP A 317 -20.56 -12.43 8.06
C ASP A 317 -20.87 -13.81 7.44
N SER A 318 -21.19 -13.86 6.14
CA SER A 318 -21.45 -15.11 5.42
C SER A 318 -20.20 -15.72 4.76
N ASN A 319 -19.22 -14.88 4.39
CA ASN A 319 -18.01 -15.28 3.68
C ASN A 319 -16.72 -14.72 4.35
N PRO A 320 -16.51 -14.95 5.65
CA PRO A 320 -15.45 -14.26 6.42
C PRO A 320 -14.03 -14.55 5.95
N THR A 321 -13.82 -15.66 5.22
CA THR A 321 -12.51 -16.06 4.68
C THR A 321 -12.31 -15.66 3.21
N SER A 322 -13.32 -15.06 2.56
CA SER A 322 -13.21 -14.63 1.18
C SER A 322 -12.34 -13.38 1.05
N MET A 323 -11.52 -13.33 -0.01
CA MET A 323 -10.82 -12.12 -0.45
C MET A 323 -11.71 -11.21 -1.32
N GLY A 324 -12.95 -11.61 -1.61
CA GLY A 324 -13.89 -10.87 -2.44
C GLY A 324 -13.67 -11.02 -3.94
N LYS A 325 -13.91 -9.94 -4.65
CA LYS A 325 -13.81 -9.83 -6.12
C LYS A 325 -12.84 -8.74 -6.53
N ALA A 326 -12.53 -8.67 -7.82
CA ALA A 326 -11.68 -7.63 -8.39
C ALA A 326 -12.15 -6.23 -8.00
N ILE A 327 -11.21 -5.35 -7.69
CA ILE A 327 -11.47 -3.92 -7.48
C ILE A 327 -11.78 -3.23 -8.82
N PRO A 328 -12.31 -1.99 -8.82
CA PRO A 328 -12.39 -1.17 -10.03
C PRO A 328 -11.04 -1.09 -10.75
N HIS A 329 -11.06 -1.13 -12.07
CA HIS A 329 -9.88 -1.09 -12.95
C HIS A 329 -8.97 -2.33 -12.89
N ALA A 330 -9.42 -3.42 -12.28
CA ALA A 330 -8.71 -4.69 -12.25
C ALA A 330 -9.56 -5.82 -12.82
N GLU A 331 -8.89 -6.81 -13.40
CA GLU A 331 -9.45 -8.12 -13.72
C GLU A 331 -8.61 -9.18 -13.03
N ILE A 332 -9.26 -10.07 -12.29
CA ILE A 332 -8.59 -11.16 -11.59
C ILE A 332 -9.00 -12.47 -12.24
N LEU A 333 -8.01 -13.17 -12.77
CA LEU A 333 -8.16 -14.49 -13.37
C LEU A 333 -7.53 -15.56 -12.47
N VAL A 334 -8.13 -16.74 -12.46
CA VAL A 334 -7.57 -17.93 -11.81
C VAL A 334 -7.10 -18.85 -12.93
N VAL A 335 -5.81 -19.20 -12.92
CA VAL A 335 -5.15 -19.86 -14.05
C VAL A 335 -4.44 -21.12 -13.60
N HIS A 336 -4.71 -22.23 -14.26
CA HIS A 336 -4.02 -23.50 -14.03
C HIS A 336 -2.55 -23.44 -14.44
N ASP A 337 -1.74 -24.38 -13.96
CA ASP A 337 -0.34 -24.53 -14.37
C ASP A 337 -0.21 -24.81 -15.89
N SER A 338 -1.28 -25.31 -16.56
CA SER A 338 -1.36 -25.46 -18.03
C SER A 338 -1.47 -24.14 -18.79
N GLY A 339 -1.82 -23.04 -18.09
CA GLY A 339 -2.13 -21.74 -18.72
C GLY A 339 -3.61 -21.52 -19.06
N GLU A 340 -4.46 -22.50 -18.83
CA GLU A 340 -5.91 -22.42 -19.03
C GLU A 340 -6.59 -21.76 -17.83
N LEU A 341 -7.75 -21.12 -18.07
CA LEU A 341 -8.56 -20.55 -17.00
C LEU A 341 -9.19 -21.67 -16.15
N ALA A 342 -9.10 -21.53 -14.84
CA ALA A 342 -9.74 -22.43 -13.89
C ALA A 342 -11.26 -22.23 -13.90
N GLY A 343 -11.99 -23.33 -13.77
CA GLY A 343 -13.43 -23.35 -13.53
C GLY A 343 -13.81 -22.93 -12.11
N ASP A 344 -15.12 -23.03 -11.80
CA ASP A 344 -15.60 -22.76 -10.45
C ASP A 344 -15.07 -23.84 -9.48
N ASP A 345 -14.65 -23.39 -8.30
CA ASP A 345 -14.05 -24.20 -7.22
C ASP A 345 -12.75 -24.92 -7.58
N GLU A 346 -12.18 -24.67 -8.76
CA GLU A 346 -10.86 -25.17 -9.15
C GLU A 346 -9.75 -24.22 -8.68
N GLU A 347 -8.62 -24.81 -8.31
CA GLU A 347 -7.44 -24.06 -7.86
C GLU A 347 -6.56 -23.64 -9.03
N GLY A 348 -6.09 -22.40 -8.98
CA GLY A 348 -5.14 -21.87 -9.94
C GLY A 348 -4.29 -20.76 -9.34
N GLU A 349 -3.36 -20.24 -10.13
CA GLU A 349 -2.60 -19.04 -9.79
C GLU A 349 -3.48 -17.81 -9.99
N LEU A 350 -3.47 -16.88 -9.02
CA LEU A 350 -4.10 -15.58 -9.17
C LEU A 350 -3.29 -14.74 -10.15
N VAL A 351 -3.93 -14.27 -11.21
CA VAL A 351 -3.34 -13.38 -12.21
C VAL A 351 -4.12 -12.07 -12.23
N HIS A 352 -3.41 -10.97 -11.99
CA HIS A 352 -3.99 -9.63 -12.02
C HIS A 352 -3.71 -8.96 -13.37
N CYS A 353 -4.77 -8.57 -14.08
CA CYS A 353 -4.72 -7.86 -15.35
C CYS A 353 -5.30 -6.46 -15.19
N GLY A 354 -4.86 -5.52 -16.02
CA GLY A 354 -5.42 -4.17 -16.08
C GLY A 354 -4.41 -3.06 -15.78
N PRO A 355 -4.85 -1.79 -15.80
CA PRO A 355 -3.97 -0.62 -15.73
C PRO A 355 -3.32 -0.38 -14.36
N LEU A 356 -3.68 -1.17 -13.33
CA LEU A 356 -3.03 -1.13 -12.02
C LEU A 356 -1.72 -1.94 -11.98
N VAL A 357 -1.42 -2.74 -13.01
CA VAL A 357 -0.18 -3.52 -13.10
C VAL A 357 1.02 -2.59 -13.16
N ALA A 358 1.97 -2.76 -12.23
CA ALA A 358 3.20 -2.00 -12.15
C ALA A 358 4.10 -2.22 -13.38
N GLN A 359 5.11 -1.37 -13.56
CA GLN A 359 6.00 -1.43 -14.73
C GLN A 359 7.09 -2.51 -14.63
N GLY A 360 7.16 -3.21 -13.49
CA GLY A 360 8.17 -4.25 -13.23
C GLY A 360 9.01 -3.94 -12.00
N TYR A 361 10.14 -4.63 -11.89
CA TYR A 361 11.13 -4.40 -10.83
C TYR A 361 12.26 -3.52 -11.35
N TRP A 362 12.67 -2.57 -10.52
CA TRP A 362 13.75 -1.65 -10.81
C TRP A 362 15.07 -2.40 -11.00
N GLN A 363 15.73 -2.21 -12.15
CA GLN A 363 17.01 -2.82 -12.53
C GLN A 363 17.05 -4.37 -12.46
N ASP A 364 15.90 -5.04 -12.46
CA ASP A 364 15.80 -6.49 -12.36
C ASP A 364 14.89 -7.07 -13.45
N ALA A 365 15.45 -7.17 -14.66
CA ALA A 365 14.73 -7.66 -15.85
C ALA A 365 14.35 -9.14 -15.73
N GLU A 366 15.18 -9.95 -15.05
CA GLU A 366 14.96 -11.39 -14.89
C GLU A 366 13.72 -11.65 -14.01
N ARG A 367 13.68 -11.08 -12.79
CA ARG A 367 12.49 -11.19 -11.94
C ARG A 367 11.27 -10.50 -12.52
N THR A 368 11.46 -9.41 -13.28
CA THR A 368 10.36 -8.78 -14.00
C THR A 368 9.74 -9.77 -14.98
N ALA A 369 10.54 -10.46 -15.79
CA ALA A 369 10.04 -11.45 -16.73
C ALA A 369 9.36 -12.67 -16.07
N GLU A 370 9.74 -13.01 -14.83
CA GLU A 370 9.09 -14.09 -14.08
C GLU A 370 7.67 -13.73 -13.59
N ARG A 371 7.48 -12.48 -13.15
CA ARG A 371 6.24 -12.00 -12.52
C ARG A 371 5.31 -11.26 -13.46
N PHE A 372 5.86 -10.45 -14.35
CA PHE A 372 5.13 -9.63 -15.30
C PHE A 372 5.15 -10.31 -16.66
N ARG A 373 4.15 -11.13 -16.90
CA ARG A 373 4.03 -11.98 -18.10
C ARG A 373 2.81 -11.57 -18.93
N PRO A 374 2.71 -12.00 -20.18
CA PRO A 374 1.51 -11.79 -20.96
C PRO A 374 0.25 -12.23 -20.21
N ALA A 375 -0.81 -11.44 -20.33
CA ALA A 375 -2.10 -11.78 -19.76
C ALA A 375 -2.61 -13.10 -20.37
N PRO A 376 -3.35 -13.93 -19.59
CA PRO A 376 -3.93 -15.17 -20.09
C PRO A 376 -4.84 -14.93 -21.30
N ALA A 377 -4.95 -15.94 -22.15
CA ALA A 377 -5.92 -15.92 -23.25
C ALA A 377 -7.33 -15.75 -22.68
N GLY A 378 -8.08 -14.79 -23.22
CA GLY A 378 -9.41 -14.46 -22.68
C GLY A 378 -9.46 -13.29 -21.71
N SER A 379 -8.32 -12.72 -21.31
CA SER A 379 -8.32 -11.47 -20.54
C SER A 379 -9.01 -10.34 -21.30
N ALA A 380 -9.88 -9.62 -20.60
CA ALA A 380 -10.57 -8.46 -21.15
C ALA A 380 -9.64 -7.26 -21.38
N TYR A 381 -8.58 -7.13 -20.57
CA TYR A 381 -7.57 -6.07 -20.73
C TYR A 381 -6.44 -6.49 -21.69
N GLY A 382 -6.00 -7.76 -21.66
CA GLY A 382 -4.80 -8.19 -22.37
C GLY A 382 -3.52 -7.55 -21.84
N GLY A 383 -2.49 -7.42 -22.68
CA GLY A 383 -1.22 -6.79 -22.32
C GLY A 383 -0.38 -7.61 -21.34
N ILE A 384 0.29 -6.92 -20.42
CA ILE A 384 1.09 -7.54 -19.35
C ILE A 384 0.23 -7.66 -18.08
N ALA A 385 0.36 -8.79 -17.40
CA ALA A 385 -0.33 -9.11 -16.14
C ALA A 385 0.68 -9.49 -15.06
N VAL A 386 0.30 -9.31 -13.80
CA VAL A 386 1.06 -9.84 -12.65
C VAL A 386 0.60 -11.25 -12.35
N TRP A 387 1.52 -12.19 -12.44
CA TRP A 387 1.34 -13.57 -12.00
C TRP A 387 1.82 -13.64 -10.54
N SER A 388 0.83 -13.69 -9.62
CA SER A 388 1.09 -13.43 -8.19
C SER A 388 1.94 -14.48 -7.48
N GLY A 389 1.97 -15.72 -7.99
CA GLY A 389 2.50 -16.88 -7.29
C GLY A 389 1.61 -17.36 -6.14
N ASP A 390 0.47 -16.74 -5.95
CA ASP A 390 -0.52 -17.11 -4.94
C ASP A 390 -1.58 -18.04 -5.56
N ARG A 391 -1.84 -19.16 -4.90
CA ARG A 391 -2.89 -20.12 -5.30
C ARG A 391 -4.19 -19.70 -4.68
N VAL A 392 -5.22 -19.66 -5.50
CA VAL A 392 -6.57 -19.28 -5.11
C VAL A 392 -7.58 -20.19 -5.78
N ARG A 393 -8.81 -20.23 -5.27
CA ARG A 393 -9.97 -20.77 -5.96
C ARG A 393 -11.06 -19.71 -6.05
N ARG A 394 -11.93 -19.83 -7.03
CA ARG A 394 -13.07 -18.95 -7.22
C ARG A 394 -14.35 -19.78 -7.17
N ASP A 395 -15.30 -19.41 -6.32
CA ASP A 395 -16.60 -20.08 -6.24
C ASP A 395 -17.55 -19.66 -7.39
N SER A 396 -18.68 -20.33 -7.50
CA SER A 396 -19.72 -20.06 -8.51
C SER A 396 -20.36 -18.67 -8.39
N GLN A 397 -20.17 -17.98 -7.26
CA GLN A 397 -20.59 -16.60 -7.05
C GLN A 397 -19.50 -15.58 -7.43
N GLY A 398 -18.31 -16.07 -7.83
CA GLY A 398 -17.16 -15.29 -8.21
C GLY A 398 -16.34 -14.77 -7.04
N GLN A 399 -16.56 -15.26 -5.81
CA GLN A 399 -15.77 -14.92 -4.66
C GLN A 399 -14.43 -15.69 -4.69
N LEU A 400 -13.34 -15.01 -4.35
CA LEU A 400 -12.02 -15.57 -4.33
C LEU A 400 -11.62 -15.97 -2.91
N TYR A 401 -10.94 -17.12 -2.80
CA TYR A 401 -10.42 -17.66 -1.55
C TYR A 401 -8.94 -17.98 -1.70
N PHE A 402 -8.14 -17.54 -0.75
CA PHE A 402 -6.72 -17.85 -0.72
C PHE A 402 -6.49 -19.33 -0.32
N VAL A 403 -5.64 -20.02 -1.06
CA VAL A 403 -5.28 -21.42 -0.79
C VAL A 403 -3.85 -21.52 -0.23
N GLY A 404 -2.92 -20.72 -0.77
CA GLY A 404 -1.55 -20.73 -0.32
C GLY A 404 -0.61 -20.06 -1.33
N ARG A 405 0.68 -20.01 -0.97
CA ARG A 405 1.71 -19.57 -1.91
C ARG A 405 2.33 -20.74 -2.63
N ARG A 406 2.59 -20.58 -3.92
CA ARG A 406 3.21 -21.62 -4.76
C ARG A 406 4.58 -22.06 -4.23
N ASP A 407 5.36 -21.13 -3.71
CA ASP A 407 6.70 -21.33 -3.15
C ASP A 407 6.71 -21.81 -1.70
N ALA A 408 5.61 -21.63 -0.96
CA ALA A 408 5.47 -22.01 0.43
C ALA A 408 4.71 -23.34 0.65
N MET A 409 4.13 -23.94 -0.42
CA MET A 409 3.38 -25.20 -0.30
C MET A 409 4.27 -26.35 0.20
N ILE A 410 3.84 -26.98 1.29
CA ILE A 410 4.51 -28.14 1.86
C ILE A 410 4.26 -29.36 0.98
N LYS A 411 5.31 -30.00 0.50
CA LYS A 411 5.22 -31.25 -0.26
C LYS A 411 5.35 -32.41 0.70
N SER A 412 4.29 -33.19 0.89
CA SER A 412 4.30 -34.37 1.75
C SER A 412 3.60 -35.56 1.07
N ALA A 413 4.30 -36.69 0.93
CA ALA A 413 3.78 -37.90 0.32
C ALA A 413 3.07 -37.71 -1.04
N GLY A 414 3.59 -36.78 -1.87
CA GLY A 414 3.02 -36.47 -3.18
C GLY A 414 1.88 -35.43 -3.15
N ASN A 415 1.43 -35.05 -1.98
CA ASN A 415 0.42 -33.99 -1.82
C ASN A 415 1.09 -32.63 -1.62
N ARG A 416 0.39 -31.55 -2.07
CA ARG A 416 0.72 -30.17 -1.75
C ARG A 416 -0.23 -29.70 -0.65
N ILE A 417 0.30 -29.37 0.52
CA ILE A 417 -0.47 -28.95 1.69
C ILE A 417 -0.17 -27.47 1.92
N SER A 418 -1.21 -26.68 2.08
CA SER A 418 -1.05 -25.27 2.46
C SER A 418 -0.57 -25.14 3.90
N PRO A 419 0.52 -24.37 4.18
CA PRO A 419 0.87 -24.02 5.55
C PRO A 419 -0.30 -23.39 6.30
N GLN A 420 -1.06 -22.53 5.64
CA GLN A 420 -2.22 -21.86 6.21
C GLN A 420 -3.31 -22.86 6.67
N GLU A 421 -3.59 -23.90 5.90
CA GLU A 421 -4.57 -24.93 6.26
C GLU A 421 -4.17 -25.63 7.57
N ILE A 422 -2.87 -25.90 7.75
CA ILE A 422 -2.34 -26.49 9.00
C ILE A 422 -2.45 -25.49 10.15
N GLU A 423 -2.10 -24.23 9.90
CA GLU A 423 -2.15 -23.14 10.89
C GLU A 423 -3.59 -22.89 11.36
N GLU A 424 -4.54 -22.81 10.43
CA GLU A 424 -5.97 -22.67 10.73
C GLU A 424 -6.52 -23.86 11.53
N ALA A 425 -6.14 -25.07 11.17
CA ALA A 425 -6.54 -26.27 11.91
C ALA A 425 -5.96 -26.28 13.33
N ALA A 426 -4.72 -25.83 13.51
CA ALA A 426 -4.10 -25.71 14.83
C ALA A 426 -4.81 -24.64 15.69
N LEU A 427 -5.09 -23.47 15.12
CA LEU A 427 -5.78 -22.37 15.79
C LEU A 427 -7.23 -22.75 16.16
N ALA A 428 -7.92 -23.49 15.29
CA ALA A 428 -9.29 -23.96 15.55
C ALA A 428 -9.42 -24.88 16.76
N THR A 429 -8.32 -25.48 17.24
CA THR A 429 -8.32 -26.28 18.48
C THR A 429 -8.52 -25.45 19.73
N GLY A 430 -8.26 -24.13 19.67
CA GLY A 430 -8.26 -23.24 20.83
C GLY A 430 -7.12 -23.49 21.84
N LEU A 431 -6.17 -24.36 21.50
CA LEU A 431 -5.05 -24.75 22.38
C LEU A 431 -3.81 -23.88 22.14
N VAL A 432 -3.73 -23.19 21.03
CA VAL A 432 -2.60 -22.34 20.64
C VAL A 432 -3.10 -20.93 20.27
N ALA A 433 -2.32 -19.91 20.61
CA ALA A 433 -2.61 -18.51 20.25
C ALA A 433 -2.06 -18.15 18.87
N GLU A 434 -0.96 -18.77 18.48
CA GLU A 434 -0.31 -18.58 17.17
C GLU A 434 0.19 -19.93 16.65
N ALA A 435 0.16 -20.12 15.33
CA ALA A 435 0.68 -21.28 14.66
C ALA A 435 1.46 -20.86 13.41
N VAL A 436 2.58 -21.51 13.14
CA VAL A 436 3.36 -21.38 11.91
C VAL A 436 3.73 -22.77 11.41
N ALA A 437 3.30 -23.11 10.19
CA ALA A 437 3.59 -24.38 9.55
C ALA A 437 4.66 -24.22 8.46
N PHE A 438 5.62 -25.09 8.42
CA PHE A 438 6.64 -25.13 7.37
C PHE A 438 7.08 -26.56 7.06
N GLY A 439 7.47 -26.77 5.80
CA GLY A 439 7.97 -28.07 5.36
C GLY A 439 9.42 -28.28 5.79
N MET A 440 9.71 -29.42 6.37
CA MET A 440 11.09 -29.89 6.60
C MET A 440 11.43 -31.02 5.62
N PRO A 441 12.64 -30.99 5.00
CA PRO A 441 13.10 -32.12 4.18
C PRO A 441 13.17 -33.38 5.02
N ASP A 442 12.44 -34.43 4.64
CA ASP A 442 12.60 -35.77 5.20
C ASP A 442 13.52 -36.60 4.28
N LYS A 443 14.45 -37.32 4.87
CA LYS A 443 15.42 -38.17 4.14
C LYS A 443 14.86 -39.55 3.77
N ARG A 444 13.57 -39.80 3.88
CA ARG A 444 12.92 -41.08 3.53
C ARG A 444 12.39 -41.07 2.11
#